data_c0d4480e2ff26ba11045b09674a37de2
#
_entry.id   c0d4480e2ff26ba11045b09674a37de2
#
_cell.length_a   1.000
_cell.length_b   1.000
_cell.length_c   1.000
_cell.angle_alpha   90.00
_cell.angle_beta   90.00
_cell.angle_gamma   90.00
#
_symmetry.space_group_name_H-M   'P 1'
#
loop_
_entity.id
_entity.type
_entity.pdbx_description
1 polymer ?
#
loop_
_entity_poly.entity_id
_entity_poly.type
_entity_poly.pdbx_seq_one_letter_code
_entity_poly.pdbx_strand_id
1 'polypeptide(L)'
;MSLHEEQTLSGRLTIELRTPDGRTVTRRQHDNLITTAGKALVARIFSGEVTGKPELRIAIGSGPYDARPEDKNLGEPRDEVVATTKQVAIVSEDGQQRALATVSATFPPLGDGHQELHEAGIVIRFPNLDPVLYNRVTFGSITRTGNLDMTLTWEVLF
;
A
#
# COMPACT_ATOMS: atom_id res chain seq x y z
N MET A 1 -27.51 -14.30 18.43
CA MET A 1 -26.61 -14.85 17.42
C MET A 1 -25.65 -13.72 17.01
N SER A 2 -24.46 -13.71 17.55
CA SER A 2 -23.45 -12.73 17.18
C SER A 2 -22.66 -13.28 15.98
N LEU A 3 -22.80 -12.64 14.82
CA LEU A 3 -21.93 -12.87 13.69
C LEU A 3 -20.59 -12.16 13.97
N HIS A 4 -19.77 -12.74 14.82
CA HIS A 4 -18.37 -12.38 14.93
C HIS A 4 -17.53 -13.35 14.11
N GLU A 5 -17.65 -13.26 12.81
CA GLU A 5 -16.49 -13.53 11.98
C GLU A 5 -15.69 -12.22 11.96
N GLU A 6 -14.77 -12.07 12.88
CA GLU A 6 -13.70 -11.10 12.74
C GLU A 6 -12.80 -11.57 11.58
N GLN A 7 -13.23 -11.31 10.36
CA GLN A 7 -12.32 -11.27 9.24
C GLN A 7 -11.44 -10.03 9.43
N THR A 8 -10.38 -10.20 10.19
CA THR A 8 -9.38 -9.15 10.32
C THR A 8 -8.64 -9.06 8.99
N LEU A 9 -9.00 -8.07 8.17
CA LEU A 9 -8.18 -7.69 7.04
C LEU A 9 -6.84 -7.25 7.60
N SER A 10 -5.81 -8.03 7.39
CA SER A 10 -4.45 -7.71 7.80
C SER A 10 -3.60 -7.40 6.58
N GLY A 11 -2.70 -6.46 6.71
CA GLY A 11 -1.80 -6.10 5.64
C GLY A 11 -0.41 -5.79 6.17
N ARG A 12 0.59 -6.09 5.35
CA ARG A 12 1.99 -5.82 5.63
C ARG A 12 2.64 -5.08 4.47
N LEU A 13 3.32 -4.01 4.80
CA LEU A 13 4.19 -3.28 3.86
C LEU A 13 5.63 -3.70 4.09
N THR A 14 6.32 -4.08 3.03
CA THR A 14 7.78 -4.23 3.00
C THR A 14 8.37 -3.13 2.14
N ILE A 15 9.35 -2.41 2.68
CA ILE A 15 10.09 -1.35 1.99
C ILE A 15 11.55 -1.79 1.84
N GLU A 16 12.05 -1.78 0.61
CA GLU A 16 13.43 -2.15 0.29
C GLU A 16 14.10 -1.04 -0.51
N LEU A 17 15.26 -0.59 -0.03
CA LEU A 17 16.16 0.29 -0.79
C LEU A 17 17.30 -0.54 -1.36
N ARG A 18 17.56 -0.40 -2.65
CA ARG A 18 18.58 -1.17 -3.38
C ARG A 18 19.52 -0.27 -4.15
N THR A 19 20.77 -0.71 -4.19
CA THR A 19 21.82 -0.11 -5.03
C THR A 19 21.60 -0.50 -6.51
N PRO A 20 22.25 0.20 -7.47
CA PRO A 20 22.13 -0.13 -8.89
C PRO A 20 22.56 -1.56 -9.24
N ASP A 21 23.46 -2.17 -8.46
CA ASP A 21 23.89 -3.56 -8.63
C ASP A 21 22.93 -4.59 -7.98
N GLY A 22 21.80 -4.13 -7.43
CA GLY A 22 20.74 -4.98 -6.87
C GLY A 22 20.91 -5.36 -5.41
N ARG A 23 21.92 -4.81 -4.72
CA ARG A 23 22.14 -5.11 -3.29
C ARG A 23 21.15 -4.33 -2.43
N THR A 24 20.45 -5.03 -1.55
CA THR A 24 19.55 -4.42 -0.56
C THR A 24 20.37 -3.76 0.55
N VAL A 25 20.19 -2.45 0.75
CA VAL A 25 20.84 -1.67 1.81
C VAL A 25 19.92 -1.40 2.99
N THR A 26 18.62 -1.39 2.78
CA THR A 26 17.60 -1.20 3.82
C THR A 26 16.40 -2.08 3.52
N ARG A 27 15.87 -2.74 4.54
CA ARG A 27 14.63 -3.50 4.48
C ARG A 27 13.86 -3.26 5.76
N ARG A 28 12.60 -2.81 5.64
CA ARG A 28 11.68 -2.59 6.76
C ARG A 28 10.32 -3.20 6.48
N GLN A 29 9.67 -3.66 7.51
CA GLN A 29 8.30 -4.19 7.45
C GLN A 29 7.42 -3.46 8.46
N HIS A 30 6.21 -3.13 8.04
CA HIS A 30 5.21 -2.45 8.87
C HIS A 30 3.84 -3.03 8.61
N ASP A 31 3.04 -3.15 9.65
CA ASP A 31 1.62 -3.45 9.51
C ASP A 31 0.91 -2.20 8.97
N ASN A 32 -0.10 -2.40 8.13
CA ASN A 32 -0.86 -1.30 7.57
C ASN A 32 -2.25 -1.19 8.18
N LEU A 33 -2.82 0.01 8.06
CA LEU A 33 -4.19 0.30 8.44
C LEU A 33 -5.02 0.50 7.17
N ILE A 34 -6.08 -0.31 7.01
CA ILE A 34 -7.03 -0.16 5.92
C ILE A 34 -8.03 0.93 6.27
N THR A 35 -8.18 1.92 5.40
CA THR A 35 -9.07 3.05 5.64
C THR A 35 -10.54 2.64 5.53
N THR A 36 -11.42 3.41 6.16
CA THR A 36 -12.87 3.24 6.00
C THR A 36 -13.29 3.43 4.54
N ALA A 37 -12.71 4.40 3.84
CA ALA A 37 -12.95 4.61 2.41
C ALA A 37 -12.51 3.40 1.57
N GLY A 38 -11.40 2.77 1.91
CA GLY A 38 -10.91 1.55 1.25
C GLY A 38 -11.84 0.36 1.45
N LYS A 39 -12.32 0.15 2.67
CA LYS A 39 -13.31 -0.90 2.98
C LYS A 39 -14.63 -0.66 2.24
N ALA A 40 -15.11 0.57 2.20
CA ALA A 40 -16.32 0.95 1.49
C ALA A 40 -16.18 0.70 -0.03
N LEU A 41 -15.02 1.00 -0.61
CA LEU A 41 -14.77 0.76 -2.03
C LEU A 41 -14.86 -0.74 -2.37
N VAL A 42 -14.24 -1.59 -1.57
CA VAL A 42 -14.32 -3.06 -1.76
C VAL A 42 -15.77 -3.55 -1.69
N ALA A 43 -16.54 -3.06 -0.72
CA ALA A 43 -17.95 -3.38 -0.59
C ALA A 43 -18.78 -2.92 -1.81
N ARG A 44 -18.49 -1.75 -2.36
CA ARG A 44 -19.16 -1.23 -3.56
C ARG A 44 -18.79 -2.02 -4.83
N ILE A 45 -17.55 -2.47 -4.94
CA ILE A 45 -17.15 -3.39 -6.01
C ILE A 45 -17.95 -4.70 -5.91
N PHE A 46 -17.99 -5.27 -4.72
CA PHE A 46 -18.71 -6.53 -4.47
C PHE A 46 -20.20 -6.41 -4.79
N SER A 47 -20.85 -5.31 -4.44
CA SER A 47 -22.29 -5.07 -4.68
C SER A 47 -22.61 -4.71 -6.13
N GLY A 48 -21.60 -4.48 -6.98
CA GLY A 48 -21.80 -4.04 -8.36
C GLY A 48 -22.07 -2.54 -8.51
N GLU A 49 -22.00 -1.76 -7.43
CA GLU A 49 -22.14 -0.30 -7.47
C GLU A 49 -20.97 0.37 -8.20
N VAL A 50 -19.78 -0.20 -8.07
CA VAL A 50 -18.56 0.26 -8.77
C VAL A 50 -18.11 -0.83 -9.73
N THR A 51 -17.97 -0.48 -11.00
CA THR A 51 -17.58 -1.37 -12.07
C THR A 51 -16.43 -0.78 -12.89
N GLY A 52 -15.75 -1.62 -13.65
CA GLY A 52 -14.63 -1.25 -14.48
C GLY A 52 -13.32 -1.80 -13.97
N LYS A 53 -12.24 -1.46 -14.67
CA LYS A 53 -10.89 -1.92 -14.32
C LYS A 53 -10.23 -0.93 -13.37
N PRO A 54 -9.84 -1.35 -12.16
CA PRO A 54 -9.10 -0.48 -11.25
C PRO A 54 -7.66 -0.27 -11.73
N GLU A 55 -7.14 0.92 -11.50
CA GLU A 55 -5.72 1.21 -11.54
C GLU A 55 -5.23 1.33 -10.09
N LEU A 56 -4.26 0.52 -9.70
CA LEU A 56 -3.63 0.61 -8.40
C LEU A 56 -2.31 1.38 -8.50
N ARG A 57 -2.16 2.36 -7.62
CA ARG A 57 -0.94 3.16 -7.49
C ARG A 57 -0.39 3.04 -6.09
N ILE A 58 0.92 3.12 -5.97
CA ILE A 58 1.61 3.23 -4.70
C ILE A 58 2.06 4.66 -4.54
N ALA A 59 1.62 5.29 -3.45
CA ALA A 59 1.95 6.65 -3.08
C ALA A 59 2.88 6.68 -1.87
N ILE A 60 3.81 7.60 -1.87
CA ILE A 60 4.74 7.86 -0.76
C ILE A 60 4.68 9.32 -0.34
N GLY A 61 4.97 9.58 0.91
CA GLY A 61 4.90 10.93 1.46
C GLY A 61 5.74 11.14 2.71
N SER A 62 5.72 12.37 3.19
CA SER A 62 6.49 12.82 4.35
C SER A 62 5.62 13.13 5.57
N GLY A 63 4.32 12.87 5.51
CA GLY A 63 3.41 13.13 6.63
C GLY A 63 3.72 12.24 7.84
N PRO A 64 4.07 12.83 8.99
CA PRO A 64 4.53 12.07 10.15
C PRO A 64 3.41 11.61 11.08
N TYR A 65 2.18 12.03 10.82
CA TYR A 65 1.04 11.73 11.70
C TYR A 65 0.59 10.29 11.57
N ASP A 66 0.18 9.68 12.69
CA ASP A 66 -0.31 8.31 12.72
C ASP A 66 -1.47 8.10 11.75
N ALA A 67 -1.49 6.92 11.14
CA ALA A 67 -2.57 6.51 10.26
C ALA A 67 -3.88 6.36 11.04
N ARG A 68 -4.98 6.85 10.46
CA ARG A 68 -6.34 6.77 11.03
C ARG A 68 -7.30 6.15 10.03
N PRO A 69 -8.34 5.44 10.50
CA PRO A 69 -9.35 4.87 9.60
C PRO A 69 -10.03 5.89 8.69
N GLU A 70 -10.21 7.11 9.14
CA GLU A 70 -10.85 8.20 8.40
C GLU A 70 -9.93 8.93 7.40
N ASP A 71 -8.67 8.54 7.30
CA ASP A 71 -7.74 9.14 6.34
C ASP A 71 -8.23 8.92 4.90
N LYS A 72 -8.26 10.01 4.13
CA LYS A 72 -8.65 10.01 2.71
C LYS A 72 -7.48 10.30 1.78
N ASN A 73 -6.39 10.82 2.32
CA ASN A 73 -5.17 11.18 1.59
C ASN A 73 -3.95 10.91 2.47
N LEU A 74 -2.78 10.81 1.85
CA LEU A 74 -1.53 10.93 2.60
C LEU A 74 -1.43 12.33 3.24
N GLY A 75 -0.72 12.42 4.35
CA GLY A 75 -0.54 13.70 5.05
C GLY A 75 0.24 14.72 4.23
N GLU A 76 1.36 14.30 3.64
CA GLU A 76 2.20 15.11 2.75
C GLU A 76 2.66 14.26 1.55
N PRO A 77 1.83 14.16 0.49
CA PRO A 77 2.19 13.38 -0.70
C PRO A 77 3.47 13.91 -1.37
N ARG A 78 4.33 12.99 -1.81
CA ARG A 78 5.58 13.32 -2.50
C ARG A 78 5.67 12.75 -3.89
N ASP A 79 5.31 11.47 -4.07
CA ASP A 79 5.40 10.79 -5.35
C ASP A 79 4.39 9.64 -5.41
N GLU A 80 4.09 9.18 -6.62
CA GLU A 80 3.11 8.13 -6.86
C GLU A 80 3.49 7.39 -8.15
N VAL A 81 3.49 6.07 -8.10
CA VAL A 81 3.76 5.22 -9.27
C VAL A 81 2.69 4.15 -9.44
N VAL A 82 2.47 3.73 -10.67
CA VAL A 82 1.54 2.63 -10.97
C VAL A 82 2.14 1.31 -10.48
N ALA A 83 1.32 0.49 -9.82
CA ALA A 83 1.74 -0.83 -9.39
C ALA A 83 2.09 -1.72 -10.59
N THR A 84 3.26 -2.36 -10.53
CA THR A 84 3.77 -3.23 -11.58
C THR A 84 3.46 -4.70 -11.34
N THR A 85 3.32 -5.11 -10.09
CA THR A 85 2.94 -6.47 -9.70
C THR A 85 1.61 -6.44 -8.96
N LYS A 86 0.67 -7.27 -9.42
CA LYS A 86 -0.65 -7.46 -8.81
C LYS A 86 -0.99 -8.94 -8.93
N GLN A 87 -1.02 -9.65 -7.81
CA GLN A 87 -1.25 -11.09 -7.77
C GLN A 87 -2.21 -11.45 -6.64
N VAL A 88 -2.99 -12.52 -6.84
CA VAL A 88 -3.80 -13.12 -5.79
C VAL A 88 -3.49 -14.61 -5.73
N ALA A 89 -3.23 -15.11 -4.54
CA ALA A 89 -2.99 -16.50 -4.26
C ALA A 89 -3.83 -16.97 -3.07
N ILE A 90 -4.18 -18.24 -3.04
CA ILE A 90 -4.77 -18.86 -1.87
C ILE A 90 -3.64 -19.44 -1.01
N VAL A 91 -3.59 -19.01 0.24
CA VAL A 91 -2.59 -19.42 1.21
C VAL A 91 -3.26 -20.07 2.42
N SER A 92 -2.55 -20.97 3.09
CA SER A 92 -3.01 -21.57 4.32
C SER A 92 -2.29 -20.91 5.50
N GLU A 93 -3.06 -20.35 6.42
CA GLU A 93 -2.56 -19.71 7.64
C GLU A 93 -3.39 -20.19 8.84
N ASP A 94 -2.73 -20.71 9.87
CA ASP A 94 -3.37 -21.24 11.09
C ASP A 94 -4.52 -22.21 10.81
N GLY A 95 -4.37 -23.07 9.80
CA GLY A 95 -5.38 -24.04 9.39
C GLY A 95 -6.55 -23.46 8.59
N GLN A 96 -6.53 -22.17 8.27
CA GLN A 96 -7.53 -21.50 7.45
C GLN A 96 -6.96 -21.11 6.09
N GLN A 97 -7.78 -21.27 5.05
CA GLN A 97 -7.43 -20.77 3.73
C GLN A 97 -7.82 -19.30 3.62
N ARG A 98 -6.89 -18.49 3.15
CA ARG A 98 -7.08 -17.05 2.96
C ARG A 98 -6.62 -16.63 1.57
N ALA A 99 -7.18 -15.56 1.06
CA ALA A 99 -6.72 -14.96 -0.18
C ALA A 99 -5.63 -13.92 0.15
N LEU A 100 -4.45 -14.11 -0.42
CA LEU A 100 -3.33 -13.17 -0.32
C LEU A 100 -3.24 -12.35 -1.60
N ALA A 101 -3.46 -11.05 -1.49
CA ALA A 101 -3.19 -10.10 -2.57
C ALA A 101 -1.81 -9.47 -2.37
N THR A 102 -0.98 -9.51 -3.40
CA THR A 102 0.34 -8.88 -3.42
C THR A 102 0.34 -7.74 -4.44
N VAL A 103 0.70 -6.55 -3.99
CA VAL A 103 0.79 -5.34 -4.83
C VAL A 103 2.16 -4.70 -4.62
N SER A 104 2.91 -4.49 -5.67
CA SER A 104 4.23 -3.86 -5.57
C SER A 104 4.52 -2.88 -6.68
N ALA A 105 5.42 -1.96 -6.40
CA ALA A 105 5.99 -1.03 -7.37
C ALA A 105 7.38 -0.60 -6.93
N THR A 106 8.19 -0.15 -7.89
CA THR A 106 9.52 0.39 -7.65
C THR A 106 9.57 1.85 -8.07
N PHE A 107 10.00 2.70 -7.13
CA PHE A 107 10.31 4.09 -7.40
C PHE A 107 11.75 4.18 -7.90
N PRO A 108 11.99 4.82 -9.05
CA PRO A 108 13.34 4.96 -9.59
C PRO A 108 14.20 5.84 -8.68
N PRO A 109 15.54 5.79 -8.83
CA PRO A 109 16.42 6.72 -8.14
C PRO A 109 16.08 8.17 -8.45
N LEU A 110 16.23 9.05 -7.45
CA LEU A 110 15.94 10.49 -7.61
C LEU A 110 16.90 11.20 -8.57
N GLY A 111 18.12 10.67 -8.76
CA GLY A 111 19.21 11.38 -9.42
C GLY A 111 19.91 12.29 -8.45
N ASP A 112 19.46 13.53 -8.31
CA ASP A 112 20.00 14.50 -7.36
C ASP A 112 19.10 14.67 -6.14
N GLY A 113 19.68 14.95 -4.98
CA GLY A 113 18.95 15.23 -3.76
C GLY A 113 18.55 14.01 -2.96
N HIS A 114 17.64 14.24 -2.02
CA HIS A 114 17.09 13.21 -1.14
C HIS A 114 15.64 13.54 -0.78
N GLN A 115 14.88 12.52 -0.42
CA GLN A 115 13.55 12.66 0.17
C GLN A 115 13.50 11.92 1.50
N GLU A 116 12.98 12.57 2.50
CA GLU A 116 12.69 11.95 3.79
C GLU A 116 11.22 11.54 3.82
N LEU A 117 10.97 10.25 3.99
CA LEU A 117 9.66 9.64 3.87
C LEU A 117 9.22 9.09 5.22
N HIS A 118 7.91 9.25 5.52
CA HIS A 118 7.29 8.80 6.75
C HIS A 118 5.99 8.03 6.53
N GLU A 119 5.48 8.00 5.30
CA GLU A 119 4.19 7.39 5.00
C GLU A 119 4.15 6.78 3.61
N ALA A 120 3.26 5.83 3.44
CA ALA A 120 2.92 5.25 2.15
C ALA A 120 1.49 4.72 2.14
N GLY A 121 0.93 4.53 0.96
CA GLY A 121 -0.41 3.97 0.81
C GLY A 121 -0.67 3.46 -0.60
N ILE A 122 -1.70 2.64 -0.73
CA ILE A 122 -2.24 2.22 -2.02
C ILE A 122 -3.40 3.15 -2.37
N VAL A 123 -3.35 3.73 -3.55
CA VAL A 123 -4.42 4.54 -4.13
C VAL A 123 -5.10 3.76 -5.24
N ILE A 124 -6.40 3.61 -5.18
CA ILE A 124 -7.19 2.90 -6.19
C ILE A 124 -7.98 3.92 -7.00
N ARG A 125 -7.84 3.84 -8.32
CA ARG A 125 -8.54 4.70 -9.28
C ARG A 125 -9.47 3.89 -10.17
N PHE A 126 -10.67 4.40 -10.36
CA PHE A 126 -11.62 3.95 -11.38
C PHE A 126 -11.93 5.10 -12.33
N PRO A 127 -12.31 4.83 -13.61
CA PRO A 127 -12.49 5.88 -14.61
C PRO A 127 -13.47 6.99 -14.24
N ASN A 128 -14.50 6.69 -13.45
CA ASN A 128 -15.58 7.62 -13.13
C ASN A 128 -15.69 7.96 -11.64
N LEU A 129 -14.63 7.68 -10.86
CA LEU A 129 -14.59 7.94 -9.43
C LEU A 129 -13.36 8.76 -9.06
N ASP A 130 -13.47 9.52 -7.98
CA ASP A 130 -12.31 10.12 -7.36
C ASP A 130 -11.39 9.02 -6.83
N PRO A 131 -10.05 9.25 -6.82
CA PRO A 131 -9.11 8.29 -6.25
C PRO A 131 -9.43 7.99 -4.79
N VAL A 132 -9.29 6.72 -4.41
CA VAL A 132 -9.54 6.25 -3.04
C VAL A 132 -8.24 5.79 -2.41
N LEU A 133 -7.88 6.34 -1.26
CA LEU A 133 -6.80 5.84 -0.42
C LEU A 133 -7.30 4.57 0.28
N TYR A 134 -6.77 3.41 -0.13
CA TYR A 134 -7.18 2.11 0.40
C TYR A 134 -6.58 1.81 1.76
N ASN A 135 -5.31 2.15 1.94
CA ASN A 135 -4.58 1.96 3.19
C ASN A 135 -3.57 3.07 3.41
N ARG A 136 -3.10 3.19 4.62
CA ARG A 136 -2.01 4.10 4.98
C ARG A 136 -1.14 3.46 6.03
N VAL A 137 0.16 3.54 5.82
CA VAL A 137 1.20 3.10 6.76
C VAL A 137 2.06 4.29 7.10
N THR A 138 2.34 4.48 8.37
CA THR A 138 3.36 5.42 8.84
C THR A 138 4.54 4.66 9.41
N PHE A 139 5.72 5.20 9.24
CA PHE A 139 6.96 4.56 9.67
C PHE A 139 7.97 5.61 10.11
N GLY A 140 8.99 5.16 10.85
CA GLY A 140 10.14 6.00 11.15
C GLY A 140 10.82 6.45 9.85
N SER A 141 11.50 7.59 9.90
CA SER A 141 12.12 8.21 8.73
C SER A 141 12.91 7.21 7.87
N ILE A 142 12.61 7.23 6.58
CA ILE A 142 13.39 6.55 5.55
C ILE A 142 13.87 7.61 4.57
N THR A 143 15.19 7.68 4.36
CA THR A 143 15.76 8.63 3.41
C THR A 143 15.97 7.94 2.06
N ARG A 144 15.26 8.43 1.05
CA ARG A 144 15.45 8.04 -0.35
C ARG A 144 16.53 8.94 -0.94
N THR A 145 17.63 8.35 -1.39
CA THR A 145 18.77 9.07 -1.95
C THR A 145 18.90 8.86 -3.45
N GLY A 146 19.75 9.65 -4.10
CA GLY A 146 19.81 9.78 -5.54
C GLY A 146 20.13 8.51 -6.34
N ASN A 147 20.88 7.56 -5.77
CA ASN A 147 21.32 6.35 -6.47
C ASN A 147 20.58 5.06 -6.04
N LEU A 148 19.62 5.17 -5.12
CA LEU A 148 18.87 4.02 -4.63
C LEU A 148 17.50 3.94 -5.30
N ASP A 149 17.13 2.78 -5.80
CA ASP A 149 15.73 2.50 -6.06
C ASP A 149 15.02 2.03 -4.79
N MET A 150 13.71 2.22 -4.75
CA MET A 150 12.89 1.86 -3.61
C MET A 150 11.71 1.02 -4.07
N THR A 151 11.64 -0.22 -3.61
CA THR A 151 10.52 -1.11 -3.86
C THR A 151 9.63 -1.20 -2.64
N LEU A 152 8.34 -0.98 -2.85
CA LEU A 152 7.30 -1.18 -1.86
C LEU A 152 6.45 -2.38 -2.27
N THR A 153 6.27 -3.30 -1.34
CA THR A 153 5.44 -4.50 -1.55
C THR A 153 4.42 -4.60 -0.44
N TRP A 154 3.14 -4.58 -0.80
CA TRP A 154 2.05 -4.89 0.11
C TRP A 154 1.57 -6.32 -0.05
N GLU A 155 1.37 -6.97 1.07
CA GLU A 155 0.67 -8.23 1.20
C GLU A 155 -0.60 -7.98 2.02
N VAL A 156 -1.76 -8.24 1.43
CA VAL A 156 -3.07 -8.04 2.08
C VAL A 156 -3.78 -9.39 2.13
N LEU A 157 -4.15 -9.80 3.33
CA LEU A 157 -4.90 -11.04 3.59
C LEU A 157 -6.39 -10.73 3.75
N PHE A 158 -7.19 -11.48 2.98
CA PHE A 158 -8.65 -11.43 3.02
C PHE A 158 -9.23 -12.71 3.61
#